data_58071fdf9663ad0a9e51b02faf332d1d
#
_entry.id   58071fdf9663ad0a9e51b02faf332d1d
#
_cell.length_a   1.000
_cell.length_b   1.000
_cell.length_c   1.000
_cell.angle_alpha   90.00
_cell.angle_beta   90.00
_cell.angle_gamma   90.00
#
_symmetry.space_group_name_H-M   'P 1'
#
loop_
_entity.id
_entity.type
_entity.pdbx_description
1 polymer ?
#
loop_
_entity_poly.entity_id
_entity_poly.type
_entity_poly.pdbx_seq_one_letter_code
_entity_poly.pdbx_strand_id
1 'polypeptide(L)'
;MNQRCRNFKNTYNGFKSFQEFAEWCQTQPGYKLLDSENRYWALDKDILALSTDQKIYSTESCCFIPQYLNKVLCASDSIRGDYPLGVSLLKNTGKFMSYCKTTGNGKREIFGYFTTPEEAHLHWQLGKIKAIKNAIHRYESENESSLRVIQALELRIEILSLDIKLKRETIKI
;
A
#
# COMPACT_ATOMS: atom_id res chain seq x y z
N MET A 1 -16.85 2.47 8.54
CA MET A 1 -16.21 1.29 9.12
C MET A 1 -17.15 0.08 9.13
N ASN A 2 -18.26 0.07 9.85
CA ASN A 2 -19.17 -1.09 9.93
C ASN A 2 -19.67 -1.62 8.57
N GLN A 3 -19.92 -0.75 7.59
CA GLN A 3 -20.33 -1.18 6.24
C GLN A 3 -19.18 -1.93 5.53
N ARG A 4 -17.91 -1.53 5.72
CA ARG A 4 -16.76 -2.25 5.17
C ARG A 4 -16.58 -3.61 5.81
N CYS A 5 -16.79 -3.74 7.14
CA CYS A 5 -16.73 -5.03 7.82
C CYS A 5 -17.82 -6.00 7.36
N ARG A 6 -18.99 -5.50 6.92
CA ARG A 6 -20.05 -6.32 6.33
C ARG A 6 -19.77 -6.77 4.89
N ASN A 7 -19.08 -5.92 4.11
CA ASN A 7 -18.88 -6.13 2.67
C ASN A 7 -17.61 -6.92 2.33
N PHE A 8 -16.64 -6.99 3.25
CA PHE A 8 -15.36 -7.66 3.00
C PHE A 8 -15.17 -8.82 3.96
N LYS A 9 -14.95 -10.02 3.40
CA LYS A 9 -14.57 -11.21 4.17
C LYS A 9 -13.30 -10.93 4.99
N ASN A 10 -13.23 -11.49 6.18
CA ASN A 10 -12.09 -11.36 7.10
C ASN A 10 -11.77 -9.92 7.56
N THR A 11 -12.78 -9.04 7.55
CA THR A 11 -12.63 -7.67 8.06
C THR A 11 -13.49 -7.49 9.30
N TYR A 12 -12.87 -7.12 10.41
CA TYR A 12 -13.49 -7.03 11.73
C TYR A 12 -13.39 -5.62 12.30
N ASN A 13 -14.36 -5.27 13.14
CA ASN A 13 -14.33 -4.04 13.93
C ASN A 13 -13.93 -4.38 15.37
N GLY A 14 -12.76 -3.91 15.79
CA GLY A 14 -12.24 -4.08 17.15
C GLY A 14 -12.62 -2.96 18.12
N PHE A 15 -13.25 -1.87 17.64
CA PHE A 15 -13.77 -0.83 18.52
C PHE A 15 -15.10 -1.27 19.14
N LYS A 16 -15.25 -1.13 20.45
CA LYS A 16 -16.45 -1.55 21.21
C LYS A 16 -17.67 -0.71 20.86
N SER A 17 -17.47 0.58 20.58
CA SER A 17 -18.54 1.53 20.27
C SER A 17 -18.11 2.58 19.25
N PHE A 18 -19.09 3.30 18.68
CA PHE A 18 -18.81 4.47 17.86
C PHE A 18 -18.18 5.60 18.68
N GLN A 19 -18.57 5.75 19.93
CA GLN A 19 -18.02 6.77 20.82
C GLN A 19 -16.52 6.54 21.06
N GLU A 20 -16.13 5.32 21.41
CA GLU A 20 -14.70 4.94 21.56
C GLU A 20 -13.89 5.23 20.29
N PHE A 21 -14.44 4.88 19.12
CA PHE A 21 -13.79 5.18 17.85
C PHE A 21 -13.65 6.69 17.61
N ALA A 22 -14.70 7.46 17.90
CA ALA A 22 -14.69 8.91 17.70
C ALA A 22 -13.68 9.63 18.62
N GLU A 23 -13.60 9.21 19.87
CA GLU A 23 -12.64 9.71 20.86
C GLU A 23 -11.21 9.35 20.44
N TRP A 24 -10.97 8.10 20.06
CA TRP A 24 -9.68 7.66 19.54
C TRP A 24 -9.26 8.46 18.30
N CYS A 25 -10.15 8.71 17.34
CA CYS A 25 -9.82 9.50 16.16
C CYS A 25 -9.26 10.89 16.50
N GLN A 26 -9.80 11.55 17.52
CA GLN A 26 -9.39 12.89 17.93
C GLN A 26 -7.95 12.94 18.48
N THR A 27 -7.43 11.82 18.96
CA THR A 27 -6.07 11.70 19.49
C THR A 27 -5.04 11.28 18.46
N GLN A 28 -5.48 10.94 17.23
CA GLN A 28 -4.57 10.39 16.23
C GLN A 28 -3.94 11.49 15.35
N PRO A 29 -2.63 11.38 15.07
CA PRO A 29 -2.01 12.19 14.03
C PRO A 29 -2.76 12.06 12.70
N GLY A 30 -2.90 13.15 11.96
CA GLY A 30 -3.55 13.15 10.65
C GLY A 30 -5.08 13.19 10.66
N TYR A 31 -5.74 13.10 11.82
CA TYR A 31 -7.21 13.23 11.89
C TYR A 31 -7.67 14.61 11.42
N LYS A 32 -8.56 14.63 10.41
CA LYS A 32 -9.05 15.84 9.74
C LYS A 32 -7.98 16.70 9.04
N LEU A 33 -6.75 16.21 8.88
CA LEU A 33 -5.76 16.90 8.07
C LEU A 33 -6.02 16.74 6.57
N LEU A 34 -5.59 17.73 5.81
CA LEU A 34 -5.59 17.69 4.36
C LEU A 34 -4.18 17.38 3.85
N ASP A 35 -4.08 16.57 2.81
CA ASP A 35 -2.83 16.35 2.09
C ASP A 35 -2.53 17.52 1.14
N SER A 36 -1.36 17.50 0.52
CA SER A 36 -0.93 18.53 -0.45
C SER A 36 -1.83 18.64 -1.70
N GLU A 37 -2.76 17.73 -1.91
CA GLU A 37 -3.79 17.76 -2.95
C GLU A 37 -5.16 18.18 -2.39
N ASN A 38 -5.19 18.78 -1.20
CA ASN A 38 -6.39 19.28 -0.49
C ASN A 38 -7.45 18.17 -0.24
N ARG A 39 -7.00 16.95 0.06
CA ARG A 39 -7.86 15.80 0.39
C ARG A 39 -7.63 15.39 1.84
N TYR A 40 -8.72 15.08 2.55
CA TYR A 40 -8.60 14.52 3.89
C TYR A 40 -7.77 13.24 3.90
N TRP A 41 -6.92 13.11 4.91
CA TRP A 41 -6.23 11.87 5.21
C TRP A 41 -7.23 10.75 5.43
N ALA A 42 -6.92 9.57 4.93
CA ALA A 42 -7.80 8.42 5.01
C ALA A 42 -7.45 7.56 6.23
N LEU A 43 -8.47 7.02 6.89
CA LEU A 43 -8.29 5.95 7.85
C LEU A 43 -7.81 4.70 7.12
N ASP A 44 -6.64 4.22 7.49
CA ASP A 44 -6.06 2.98 7.00
C ASP A 44 -5.83 1.98 8.13
N LYS A 45 -5.99 0.69 7.84
CA LYS A 45 -5.80 -0.43 8.78
C LYS A 45 -4.76 -1.43 8.30
N ASP A 46 -4.30 -1.26 7.07
CA ASP A 46 -3.46 -2.25 6.38
C ASP A 46 -1.97 -1.85 6.44
N ILE A 47 -1.67 -0.54 6.56
CA ILE A 47 -0.29 -0.06 6.54
C ILE A 47 0.51 -0.51 7.75
N LEU A 48 -0.10 -0.53 8.94
CA LEU A 48 0.55 -0.97 10.18
C LEU A 48 0.51 -2.49 10.38
N ALA A 49 -0.43 -3.16 9.70
CA ALA A 49 -0.60 -4.61 9.76
C ALA A 49 0.20 -5.27 8.63
N LEU A 50 1.37 -5.82 8.94
CA LEU A 50 2.08 -6.68 8.02
C LEU A 50 1.43 -8.06 7.96
N SER A 51 0.82 -8.36 6.82
CA SER A 51 0.42 -9.73 6.40
C SER A 51 -0.45 -10.55 7.36
N THR A 52 -1.36 -9.96 8.10
CA THR A 52 -2.38 -10.75 8.76
C THR A 52 -3.52 -11.05 7.78
N ASP A 53 -3.97 -12.31 7.72
CA ASP A 53 -5.15 -12.68 6.92
C ASP A 53 -6.43 -12.06 7.46
N GLN A 54 -6.40 -11.58 8.69
CA GLN A 54 -7.48 -10.84 9.35
C GLN A 54 -7.21 -9.34 9.32
N LYS A 55 -8.12 -8.60 8.73
CA LYS A 55 -8.10 -7.15 8.65
C LYS A 55 -8.95 -6.57 9.78
N ILE A 56 -8.31 -6.05 10.82
CA ILE A 56 -8.99 -5.55 12.01
C ILE A 56 -8.88 -4.03 12.07
N TYR A 57 -10.00 -3.34 12.27
CA TYR A 57 -10.02 -1.94 12.65
C TYR A 57 -9.88 -1.85 14.18
N SER A 58 -8.71 -1.48 14.66
CA SER A 58 -8.42 -1.30 16.09
C SER A 58 -7.51 -0.10 16.32
N THR A 59 -7.31 0.26 17.57
CA THR A 59 -6.39 1.32 17.99
C THR A 59 -4.94 1.03 17.59
N GLU A 60 -4.57 -0.25 17.50
CA GLU A 60 -3.22 -0.71 17.17
C GLU A 60 -2.96 -0.77 15.67
N SER A 61 -3.98 -1.18 14.90
CA SER A 61 -3.84 -1.42 13.45
C SER A 61 -4.19 -0.20 12.60
N CYS A 62 -5.00 0.74 13.13
CA CYS A 62 -5.45 1.89 12.39
C CYS A 62 -4.54 3.11 12.53
N CYS A 63 -4.44 3.88 11.47
CA CYS A 63 -3.85 5.22 11.45
C CYS A 63 -4.51 6.06 10.36
N PHE A 64 -4.34 7.39 10.44
CA PHE A 64 -4.69 8.28 9.33
C PHE A 64 -3.46 8.53 8.48
N ILE A 65 -3.61 8.41 7.17
CA ILE A 65 -2.53 8.60 6.20
C ILE A 65 -3.00 9.42 5.00
N PRO A 66 -2.10 10.20 4.36
CA PRO A 66 -2.41 10.87 3.11
C PRO A 66 -2.86 9.88 2.03
N GLN A 67 -3.77 10.30 1.16
CA GLN A 67 -4.32 9.46 0.09
C GLN A 67 -3.25 8.86 -0.84
N TYR A 68 -2.13 9.59 -1.06
CA TYR A 68 -1.05 9.09 -1.92
C TYR A 68 -0.32 7.87 -1.32
N LEU A 69 -0.15 7.82 0.03
CA LEU A 69 0.44 6.65 0.71
C LEU A 69 -0.42 5.41 0.53
N ASN A 70 -1.73 5.55 0.76
CA ASN A 70 -2.66 4.44 0.56
C ASN A 70 -2.59 3.91 -0.89
N LYS A 71 -2.53 4.81 -1.88
CA LYS A 71 -2.44 4.43 -3.30
C LYS A 71 -1.12 3.75 -3.67
N VAL A 72 0.00 4.18 -3.08
CA VAL A 72 1.31 3.55 -3.33
C VAL A 72 1.32 2.10 -2.87
N LEU A 73 0.65 1.77 -1.76
CA LEU A 73 0.59 0.41 -1.22
C LEU A 73 -0.49 -0.47 -1.86
N CYS A 74 -1.50 0.13 -2.49
CA CYS A 74 -2.55 -0.67 -3.13
C CYS A 74 -1.98 -1.63 -4.19
N ALA A 75 -2.01 -2.92 -3.88
CA ALA A 75 -1.96 -4.01 -4.84
C ALA A 75 -3.40 -4.44 -5.11
N SER A 76 -3.86 -4.35 -6.36
CA SER A 76 -5.23 -4.77 -6.70
C SER A 76 -5.25 -6.27 -6.97
N ASP A 77 -5.31 -7.09 -5.91
CA ASP A 77 -5.41 -8.56 -6.03
C ASP A 77 -6.62 -9.00 -6.87
N SER A 78 -7.70 -8.22 -6.86
CA SER A 78 -8.90 -8.49 -7.65
C SER A 78 -8.71 -8.35 -9.18
N ILE A 79 -7.62 -7.73 -9.62
CA ILE A 79 -7.27 -7.54 -11.04
C ILE A 79 -6.01 -8.33 -11.38
N ARG A 80 -5.49 -9.10 -10.43
CA ARG A 80 -4.32 -9.95 -10.61
C ARG A 80 -4.68 -11.08 -11.57
N GLY A 81 -4.02 -11.11 -12.73
CA GLY A 81 -4.05 -12.24 -13.63
C GLY A 81 -3.14 -13.38 -13.11
N ASP A 82 -2.81 -14.31 -13.98
CA ASP A 82 -1.97 -15.49 -13.69
C ASP A 82 -0.47 -15.14 -13.50
N TYR A 83 -0.11 -13.87 -13.52
CA TYR A 83 1.28 -13.39 -13.46
C TYR A 83 1.63 -12.76 -12.12
N PRO A 84 2.93 -12.63 -11.79
CA PRO A 84 3.40 -11.96 -10.59
C PRO A 84 2.89 -10.52 -10.43
N LEU A 85 2.95 -9.97 -9.21
CA LEU A 85 2.54 -8.58 -8.93
C LEU A 85 3.21 -7.60 -9.88
N GLY A 86 2.42 -6.66 -10.43
CA GLY A 86 2.90 -5.60 -11.32
C GLY A 86 3.24 -6.04 -12.72
N VAL A 87 2.90 -7.28 -13.11
CA VAL A 87 3.16 -7.84 -14.44
C VAL A 87 1.86 -8.08 -15.19
N SER A 88 1.86 -7.76 -16.49
CA SER A 88 0.77 -8.14 -17.40
C SER A 88 1.30 -8.55 -18.76
N LEU A 89 0.71 -9.58 -19.35
CA LEU A 89 1.04 -10.04 -20.71
C LEU A 89 0.40 -9.11 -21.75
N LEU A 90 1.20 -8.63 -22.68
CA LEU A 90 0.73 -7.95 -23.88
C LEU A 90 0.50 -8.97 -24.99
N LYS A 91 -0.77 -9.34 -25.21
CA LYS A 91 -1.16 -10.40 -26.15
C LYS A 91 -0.71 -10.15 -27.59
N ASN A 92 -0.58 -8.89 -28.00
CA ASN A 92 -0.15 -8.51 -29.36
C ASN A 92 1.35 -8.71 -29.61
N THR A 93 2.18 -8.68 -28.57
CA THR A 93 3.65 -8.79 -28.71
C THR A 93 4.22 -10.03 -28.02
N GLY A 94 3.45 -10.70 -27.18
CA GLY A 94 3.92 -11.79 -26.31
C GLY A 94 4.87 -11.33 -25.20
N LYS A 95 5.07 -10.01 -25.00
CA LYS A 95 5.95 -9.47 -23.97
C LYS A 95 5.21 -9.21 -22.66
N PHE A 96 5.95 -9.24 -21.57
CA PHE A 96 5.47 -8.93 -20.22
C PHE A 96 5.77 -7.48 -19.87
N MET A 97 4.73 -6.71 -19.58
CA MET A 97 4.84 -5.31 -19.16
C MET A 97 4.95 -5.26 -17.65
N SER A 98 5.97 -4.54 -17.15
CA SER A 98 6.16 -4.22 -15.74
C SER A 98 5.65 -2.82 -15.45
N TYR A 99 4.81 -2.66 -14.43
CA TYR A 99 4.25 -1.35 -14.05
C TYR A 99 3.78 -1.29 -12.61
N CYS A 100 3.76 -0.10 -12.03
CA CYS A 100 3.03 0.16 -10.79
C CYS A 100 2.39 1.56 -10.77
N LYS A 101 1.53 1.81 -9.79
CA LYS A 101 1.02 3.15 -9.49
C LYS A 101 2.00 3.80 -8.51
N THR A 102 2.81 4.74 -8.96
CA THR A 102 3.84 5.42 -8.15
C THR A 102 3.37 6.75 -7.60
N THR A 103 2.33 7.33 -8.20
CA THR A 103 1.82 8.66 -7.84
C THR A 103 0.35 8.60 -7.46
N GLY A 104 -0.06 9.49 -6.56
CA GLY A 104 -1.44 9.59 -6.08
C GLY A 104 -2.50 9.90 -7.14
N ASN A 105 -2.11 10.28 -8.37
CA ASN A 105 -3.00 10.63 -9.47
C ASN A 105 -3.53 9.43 -10.28
N GLY A 106 -3.23 8.20 -9.88
CA GLY A 106 -3.69 6.98 -10.51
C GLY A 106 -2.97 6.62 -11.82
N LYS A 107 -2.03 7.43 -12.29
CA LYS A 107 -1.21 7.10 -13.46
C LYS A 107 -0.31 5.90 -13.16
N ARG A 108 -0.13 5.04 -14.17
CA ARG A 108 0.80 3.92 -14.12
C ARG A 108 2.17 4.39 -14.61
N GLU A 109 3.22 4.05 -13.88
CA GLU A 109 4.58 4.13 -14.34
C GLU A 109 4.97 2.77 -14.91
N ILE A 110 5.39 2.74 -16.19
CA ILE A 110 5.82 1.52 -16.87
C ILE A 110 7.34 1.43 -16.72
N PHE A 111 7.81 0.29 -16.19
CA PHE A 111 9.24 0.04 -15.98
C PHE A 111 9.93 -0.67 -17.14
N GLY A 112 9.15 -1.21 -18.07
CA GLY A 112 9.66 -1.85 -19.28
C GLY A 112 8.79 -2.99 -19.79
N TYR A 113 9.32 -3.63 -20.86
CA TYR A 113 8.71 -4.77 -21.54
C TYR A 113 9.75 -5.88 -21.65
N PHE A 114 9.45 -7.05 -21.13
CA PHE A 114 10.39 -8.14 -20.91
C PHE A 114 9.94 -9.41 -21.63
N THR A 115 10.85 -10.37 -21.72
CA THR A 115 10.58 -11.67 -22.37
C THR A 115 10.04 -12.69 -21.40
N THR A 116 10.28 -12.51 -20.07
CA THR A 116 9.78 -13.40 -19.03
C THR A 116 9.01 -12.63 -17.96
N PRO A 117 8.03 -13.25 -17.31
CA PRO A 117 7.29 -12.62 -16.23
C PRO A 117 8.15 -12.37 -15.00
N GLU A 118 9.16 -13.22 -14.72
CA GLU A 118 10.10 -13.09 -13.61
C GLU A 118 10.97 -11.84 -13.74
N GLU A 119 11.50 -11.59 -14.96
CA GLU A 119 12.26 -10.37 -15.25
C GLU A 119 11.40 -9.13 -15.11
N ALA A 120 10.18 -9.14 -15.64
CA ALA A 120 9.22 -8.06 -15.47
C ALA A 120 8.89 -7.81 -13.98
N HIS A 121 8.75 -8.88 -13.19
CA HIS A 121 8.49 -8.78 -11.76
C HIS A 121 9.67 -8.20 -10.98
N LEU A 122 10.90 -8.58 -11.30
CA LEU A 122 12.10 -7.97 -10.71
C LEU A 122 12.12 -6.45 -10.91
N HIS A 123 11.81 -6.00 -12.11
CA HIS A 123 11.73 -4.55 -12.40
C HIS A 123 10.57 -3.87 -11.65
N TRP A 124 9.45 -4.57 -11.45
CA TRP A 124 8.37 -4.08 -10.57
C TRP A 124 8.84 -3.96 -9.11
N GLN A 125 9.54 -4.95 -8.57
CA GLN A 125 10.09 -4.90 -7.19
C GLN A 125 11.01 -3.69 -7.01
N LEU A 126 11.93 -3.47 -7.94
CA LEU A 126 12.84 -2.31 -7.92
C LEU A 126 12.08 -0.97 -8.02
N GLY A 127 11.12 -0.87 -8.94
CA GLY A 127 10.28 0.31 -9.11
C GLY A 127 9.40 0.57 -7.88
N LYS A 128 8.90 -0.50 -7.23
CA LYS A 128 8.10 -0.40 -6.01
C LYS A 128 8.91 0.11 -4.83
N ILE A 129 10.14 -0.37 -4.65
CA ILE A 129 11.06 0.15 -3.63
C ILE A 129 11.28 1.66 -3.83
N LYS A 130 11.56 2.08 -5.07
CA LYS A 130 11.72 3.51 -5.39
C LYS A 130 10.45 4.31 -5.06
N ALA A 131 9.29 3.79 -5.42
CA ALA A 131 8.01 4.45 -5.16
C ALA A 131 7.75 4.60 -3.64
N ILE A 132 8.03 3.57 -2.84
CA ILE A 132 7.87 3.62 -1.38
C ILE A 132 8.86 4.62 -0.77
N LYS A 133 10.14 4.62 -1.18
CA LYS A 133 11.14 5.60 -0.71
C LYS A 133 10.72 7.04 -0.98
N ASN A 134 10.23 7.33 -2.20
CA ASN A 134 9.72 8.65 -2.55
C ASN A 134 8.49 9.03 -1.70
N ALA A 135 7.62 8.06 -1.41
CA ALA A 135 6.46 8.28 -0.57
C ALA A 135 6.84 8.54 0.90
N ILE A 136 7.85 7.86 1.44
CA ILE A 136 8.41 8.14 2.77
C ILE A 136 8.94 9.57 2.81
N HIS A 137 9.82 9.95 1.88
CA HIS A 137 10.40 11.29 1.84
C HIS A 137 9.33 12.40 1.78
N ARG A 138 8.28 12.19 0.96
CA ARG A 138 7.14 13.12 0.94
C ARG A 138 6.40 13.14 2.26
N TYR A 139 6.19 11.98 2.90
CA TYR A 139 5.47 11.86 4.16
C TYR A 139 6.21 12.50 5.33
N GLU A 140 7.54 12.40 5.35
CA GLU A 140 8.39 13.08 6.35
C GLU A 140 8.26 14.60 6.31
N SER A 141 7.91 15.18 5.16
CA SER A 141 7.66 16.61 5.02
C SER A 141 6.26 17.06 5.45
N GLU A 142 5.35 16.14 5.76
CA GLU A 142 4.03 16.47 6.31
C GLU A 142 4.14 16.87 7.80
N ASN A 143 3.28 17.76 8.25
CA ASN A 143 3.33 18.32 9.62
C ASN A 143 3.07 17.28 10.73
N GLU A 144 2.42 16.18 10.41
CA GLU A 144 1.96 15.17 11.35
C GLU A 144 2.45 13.75 10.96
N SER A 145 3.68 13.65 10.43
CA SER A 145 4.25 12.35 10.07
C SER A 145 4.43 11.46 11.31
N SER A 146 4.06 10.18 11.19
CA SER A 146 4.16 9.19 12.25
C SER A 146 5.33 8.24 12.01
N LEU A 147 6.21 8.10 12.99
CA LEU A 147 7.33 7.14 12.93
C LEU A 147 6.85 5.70 12.71
N ARG A 148 5.71 5.30 13.29
CA ARG A 148 5.13 3.97 13.07
C ARG A 148 4.80 3.71 11.60
N VAL A 149 4.29 4.72 10.90
CA VAL A 149 3.98 4.61 9.47
C VAL A 149 5.26 4.52 8.65
N ILE A 150 6.27 5.32 8.97
CA ILE A 150 7.58 5.28 8.29
C ILE A 150 8.21 3.89 8.46
N GLN A 151 8.32 3.37 9.68
CA GLN A 151 8.86 2.04 9.98
C GLN A 151 8.10 0.92 9.24
N ALA A 152 6.76 1.03 9.16
CA ALA A 152 5.96 0.08 8.41
C ALA A 152 6.22 0.11 6.89
N LEU A 153 6.56 1.27 6.34
CA LEU A 153 6.96 1.41 4.94
C LEU A 153 8.38 0.89 4.69
N GLU A 154 9.32 1.18 5.59
CA GLU A 154 10.71 0.68 5.55
C GLU A 154 10.75 -0.85 5.57
N LEU A 155 9.95 -1.47 6.44
CA LEU A 155 9.85 -2.93 6.50
C LEU A 155 9.37 -3.55 5.18
N ARG A 156 8.49 -2.86 4.44
CA ARG A 156 8.10 -3.29 3.09
C ARG A 156 9.24 -3.20 2.08
N ILE A 157 10.10 -2.20 2.21
CA ILE A 157 11.32 -2.09 1.41
C ILE A 157 12.29 -3.24 1.73
N GLU A 158 12.43 -3.60 3.00
CA GLU A 158 13.25 -4.74 3.43
C GLU A 158 12.74 -6.06 2.86
N ILE A 159 11.41 -6.30 2.93
CA ILE A 159 10.77 -7.49 2.34
C ILE A 159 11.06 -7.57 0.84
N LEU A 160 10.80 -6.49 0.09
CA LEU A 160 11.08 -6.45 -1.35
C LEU A 160 12.57 -6.67 -1.65
N SER A 161 13.46 -6.06 -0.88
CA SER A 161 14.92 -6.20 -1.05
C SER A 161 15.40 -7.63 -0.79
N LEU A 162 14.80 -8.28 0.22
CA LEU A 162 15.07 -9.69 0.52
C LEU A 162 14.56 -10.62 -0.59
N ASP A 163 13.36 -10.36 -1.12
CA ASP A 163 12.78 -11.13 -2.22
C ASP A 163 13.67 -11.03 -3.48
N ILE A 164 14.15 -9.82 -3.81
CA ILE A 164 15.10 -9.61 -4.91
C ILE A 164 16.39 -10.42 -4.68
N LYS A 165 16.98 -10.32 -3.48
CA LYS A 165 18.22 -11.05 -3.13
C LYS A 165 18.06 -12.57 -3.26
N LEU A 166 16.90 -13.08 -2.87
CA LEU A 166 16.57 -14.50 -2.92
C LEU A 166 15.99 -14.93 -4.29
N LYS A 167 15.88 -14.01 -5.25
CA LYS A 167 15.31 -14.24 -6.60
C LYS A 167 13.93 -14.89 -6.55
N ARG A 168 13.08 -14.43 -5.63
CA ARG A 168 11.74 -14.97 -5.46
C ARG A 168 10.64 -13.93 -5.75
N GLU A 169 9.47 -14.43 -6.05
CA GLU A 169 8.28 -13.62 -6.23
C GLU A 169 7.84 -12.97 -4.90
N THR A 170 7.53 -11.68 -4.93
CA THR A 170 6.82 -11.01 -3.85
C THR A 170 5.33 -11.30 -3.99
N ILE A 171 4.75 -11.98 -3.00
CA ILE A 171 3.33 -12.36 -3.02
C ILE A 171 2.46 -11.24 -2.44
N LYS A 172 2.98 -10.52 -1.43
CA LYS A 172 2.26 -9.46 -0.69
C LYS A 172 3.24 -8.42 -0.16
N ILE A 173 2.79 -7.15 -0.08
CA ILE A 173 3.51 -6.02 0.51
C ILE A 173 2.61 -5.20 1.45
#